data_e8f4838f8f88caec06ef4defee4d78dd
#
_entry.id   e8f4838f8f88caec06ef4defee4d78dd
#
_cell.length_a   1.000
_cell.length_b   1.000
_cell.length_c   1.000
_cell.angle_alpha   90.00
_cell.angle_beta   90.00
_cell.angle_gamma   90.00
#
_symmetry.space_group_name_H-M   'P 1'
#
loop_
_entity.id
_entity.type
_entity.pdbx_description
1 polymer ?
#
loop_
_entity_poly.entity_id
_entity_poly.type
_entity_poly.pdbx_seq_one_letter_code
_entity_poly.pdbx_strand_id
1 'polypeptide(L)'
;MPMISKIGRRSFKTRFLHITILILLVAGGVTMVYPFLLMFAGSTKSAVDKNEMSIIPTFLKDDTALYHKHVEGVFNEILEQLHIAYDSEAISFEEVNPPTQVNEAMVDEWRAFLADTRLPGYAYTCGYIYAPRSQTMCKNLRAYKSHVRDTLSKNIAEANEKLGTEIHDWNSFAVSPAQFQNRTVMPNEQPIIQHYWAFKEDQPISDKTWFSVDGFYKKMYLKSHYTKEIKEYNKAHNTDFAKYSDIRLTRTVPSEPKQAEDWEEFVRMTL
;
A
#
# COMPACT_ATOMS: atom_id res chain seq x y z
N MET A 1 54.65 22.21 -13.93
CA MET A 1 55.67 22.62 -12.91
C MET A 1 55.16 22.15 -11.55
N PRO A 2 55.96 21.48 -10.73
CA PRO A 2 55.50 21.14 -9.39
C PRO A 2 55.40 22.44 -8.54
N MET A 3 54.18 22.69 -8.00
CA MET A 3 53.92 23.90 -7.23
C MET A 3 54.75 24.02 -5.91
N ILE A 4 55.44 22.99 -5.53
CA ILE A 4 56.30 22.98 -4.32
C ILE A 4 57.66 22.46 -4.68
N SER A 5 58.70 23.21 -4.35
CA SER A 5 60.12 22.84 -4.58
C SER A 5 60.46 21.54 -3.82
N LYS A 6 61.42 20.77 -4.36
CA LYS A 6 61.90 19.52 -3.73
C LYS A 6 62.54 19.78 -2.34
N ILE A 7 63.04 20.99 -2.13
CA ILE A 7 63.67 21.43 -0.86
C ILE A 7 62.54 21.89 0.10
N GLY A 8 62.48 21.31 1.25
CA GLY A 8 61.46 21.64 2.29
C GLY A 8 60.18 20.80 2.28
N ARG A 9 60.01 19.87 1.39
CA ARG A 9 58.83 18.99 1.29
C ARG A 9 58.55 18.17 2.56
N ARG A 10 59.56 17.96 3.42
CA ARG A 10 59.45 17.23 4.70
C ARG A 10 59.29 18.14 5.89
N SER A 11 59.28 19.48 5.71
CA SER A 11 59.12 20.40 6.84
C SER A 11 57.71 20.25 7.45
N PHE A 12 57.58 20.40 8.74
CA PHE A 12 56.27 20.33 9.46
C PHE A 12 55.28 21.34 8.88
N LYS A 13 55.71 22.56 8.57
CA LYS A 13 54.87 23.61 8.00
C LYS A 13 54.26 23.20 6.65
N THR A 14 55.07 22.60 5.78
CA THR A 14 54.58 22.15 4.46
C THR A 14 53.61 20.97 4.56
N ARG A 15 53.87 20.05 5.47
CA ARG A 15 52.91 18.93 5.73
C ARG A 15 51.61 19.44 6.30
N PHE A 16 51.66 20.36 7.28
CA PHE A 16 50.48 20.97 7.87
C PHE A 16 49.64 21.69 6.81
N LEU A 17 50.26 22.49 5.94
CA LEU A 17 49.59 23.17 4.84
C LEU A 17 48.87 22.15 3.90
N HIS A 18 49.55 21.07 3.52
CA HIS A 18 48.95 20.06 2.69
C HIS A 18 47.73 19.36 3.34
N ILE A 19 47.86 19.01 4.63
CA ILE A 19 46.78 18.40 5.39
C ILE A 19 45.59 19.37 5.49
N THR A 20 45.85 20.64 5.75
CA THR A 20 44.78 21.65 5.83
C THR A 20 44.07 21.82 4.50
N ILE A 21 44.78 21.87 3.36
CA ILE A 21 44.20 21.96 2.04
C ILE A 21 43.37 20.68 1.75
N LEU A 22 43.92 19.52 2.10
CA LEU A 22 43.21 18.25 1.90
C LEU A 22 41.89 18.18 2.70
N ILE A 23 41.93 18.61 3.96
CA ILE A 23 40.74 18.68 4.81
C ILE A 23 39.71 19.64 4.22
N LEU A 24 40.12 20.83 3.76
CA LEU A 24 39.19 21.78 3.12
C LEU A 24 38.59 21.23 1.82
N LEU A 25 39.39 20.55 1.00
CA LEU A 25 38.89 19.90 -0.23
C LEU A 25 37.92 18.77 0.08
N VAL A 26 38.23 17.93 1.07
CA VAL A 26 37.33 16.85 1.49
C VAL A 26 36.04 17.42 2.08
N ALA A 27 36.14 18.41 2.96
CA ALA A 27 34.97 19.08 3.54
C ALA A 27 34.09 19.69 2.42
N GLY A 28 34.69 20.41 1.47
CA GLY A 28 33.99 20.94 0.30
C GLY A 28 33.34 19.83 -0.56
N GLY A 29 34.07 18.75 -0.80
CA GLY A 29 33.55 17.59 -1.52
C GLY A 29 32.32 16.95 -0.82
N VAL A 30 32.43 16.75 0.50
CA VAL A 30 31.31 16.20 1.30
C VAL A 30 30.08 17.11 1.26
N THR A 31 30.27 18.43 1.41
CA THR A 31 29.15 19.39 1.37
C THR A 31 28.48 19.44 0.00
N MET A 32 29.19 19.16 -1.10
CA MET A 32 28.63 19.07 -2.45
C MET A 32 27.89 17.74 -2.69
N VAL A 33 28.44 16.63 -2.20
CA VAL A 33 27.88 15.30 -2.44
C VAL A 33 26.68 14.99 -1.53
N TYR A 34 26.70 15.54 -0.29
CA TYR A 34 25.68 15.28 0.71
C TYR A 34 24.23 15.55 0.24
N PRO A 35 23.90 16.70 -0.40
CA PRO A 35 22.56 16.93 -0.93
C PRO A 35 22.11 15.90 -1.97
N PHE A 36 23.03 15.43 -2.83
CA PHE A 36 22.72 14.38 -3.81
C PHE A 36 22.37 13.07 -3.11
N LEU A 37 23.09 12.70 -2.06
CA LEU A 37 22.78 11.49 -1.29
C LEU A 37 21.42 11.61 -0.61
N LEU A 38 21.07 12.78 -0.07
CA LEU A 38 19.75 13.04 0.51
C LEU A 38 18.65 12.98 -0.57
N MET A 39 18.86 13.54 -1.74
CA MET A 39 17.93 13.45 -2.86
C MET A 39 17.72 12.01 -3.30
N PHE A 40 18.80 11.23 -3.41
CA PHE A 40 18.73 9.82 -3.75
C PHE A 40 17.98 9.01 -2.69
N ALA A 41 18.31 9.19 -1.41
CA ALA A 41 17.56 8.58 -0.32
C ALA A 41 16.09 9.02 -0.30
N GLY A 42 15.83 10.31 -0.56
CA GLY A 42 14.48 10.88 -0.64
C GLY A 42 13.64 10.29 -1.76
N SER A 43 14.24 9.88 -2.88
CA SER A 43 13.52 9.26 -4.00
C SER A 43 12.92 7.88 -3.67
N THR A 44 13.35 7.24 -2.58
CA THR A 44 12.84 5.95 -2.12
C THR A 44 11.80 6.09 -1.00
N LYS A 45 11.50 7.31 -0.57
CA LYS A 45 10.59 7.60 0.53
C LYS A 45 9.13 7.62 0.08
N SER A 46 8.24 7.27 1.01
CA SER A 46 6.79 7.32 0.89
C SER A 46 6.20 8.16 2.03
N ALA A 47 4.90 8.10 2.28
CA ALA A 47 4.28 8.90 3.33
C ALA A 47 4.78 8.52 4.74
N VAL A 48 5.07 7.23 4.96
CA VAL A 48 5.57 6.71 6.25
C VAL A 48 6.93 7.28 6.65
N ASP A 49 7.85 7.43 5.71
CA ASP A 49 9.24 7.83 5.99
C ASP A 49 9.60 9.20 5.41
N LYS A 50 8.62 9.99 4.97
CA LYS A 50 8.85 11.32 4.34
C LYS A 50 9.60 12.31 5.21
N ASN A 51 9.40 12.25 6.53
CA ASN A 51 10.01 13.18 7.49
C ASN A 51 11.41 12.74 7.93
N GLU A 52 11.85 11.57 7.55
CA GLU A 52 13.16 11.05 7.87
C GLU A 52 14.25 11.78 7.06
N MET A 53 15.26 12.33 7.71
CA MET A 53 16.40 13.03 7.08
C MET A 53 17.67 12.17 7.11
N SER A 54 17.58 10.87 6.87
CA SER A 54 18.74 9.99 6.82
C SER A 54 19.18 9.71 5.39
N ILE A 55 20.51 9.58 5.19
CA ILE A 55 21.11 9.15 3.90
C ILE A 55 20.81 7.68 3.65
N ILE A 56 20.79 6.88 4.71
CA ILE A 56 20.43 5.46 4.63
C ILE A 56 19.05 5.33 5.23
N PRO A 57 18.02 5.03 4.42
CA PRO A 57 16.65 4.89 4.89
C PRO A 57 16.55 3.87 6.03
N THR A 58 15.72 4.18 7.04
CA THR A 58 15.57 3.32 8.23
C THR A 58 15.00 1.96 7.87
N PHE A 59 14.12 1.86 6.88
CA PHE A 59 13.53 0.60 6.43
C PHE A 59 14.56 -0.43 5.90
N LEU A 60 15.78 0.00 5.58
CA LEU A 60 16.88 -0.91 5.20
C LEU A 60 17.58 -1.56 6.39
N LYS A 61 17.28 -1.11 7.62
CA LYS A 61 17.96 -1.55 8.84
C LYS A 61 17.01 -2.01 9.93
N ASP A 62 15.74 -1.64 9.83
CA ASP A 62 14.72 -1.89 10.86
C ASP A 62 13.52 -2.59 10.22
N ASP A 63 13.22 -3.80 10.70
CA ASP A 63 12.16 -4.65 10.19
C ASP A 63 10.76 -4.04 10.43
N THR A 64 10.59 -3.27 11.50
CA THR A 64 9.33 -2.59 11.80
C THR A 64 9.07 -1.46 10.79
N ALA A 65 10.10 -0.65 10.51
CA ALA A 65 10.02 0.38 9.48
C ALA A 65 9.76 -0.23 8.09
N LEU A 66 10.38 -1.35 7.78
CA LEU A 66 10.13 -2.09 6.54
C LEU A 66 8.69 -2.61 6.48
N TYR A 67 8.15 -3.13 7.60
CA TYR A 67 6.77 -3.58 7.69
C TYR A 67 5.77 -2.44 7.48
N HIS A 68 5.97 -1.28 8.10
CA HIS A 68 5.13 -0.09 7.89
C HIS A 68 5.08 0.29 6.40
N LYS A 69 6.24 0.31 5.76
CA LYS A 69 6.35 0.62 4.33
C LYS A 69 5.70 -0.46 3.44
N HIS A 70 5.83 -1.73 3.82
CA HIS A 70 5.15 -2.82 3.14
C HIS A 70 3.63 -2.68 3.23
N VAL A 71 3.09 -2.45 4.42
CA VAL A 71 1.64 -2.27 4.63
C VAL A 71 1.12 -1.03 3.88
N GLU A 72 1.82 0.09 3.94
CA GLU A 72 1.50 1.28 3.14
C GLU A 72 1.42 0.94 1.64
N GLY A 73 2.39 0.18 1.13
CA GLY A 73 2.41 -0.26 -0.27
C GLY A 73 1.29 -1.23 -0.62
N VAL A 74 0.92 -2.15 0.28
CA VAL A 74 -0.19 -3.09 0.09
C VAL A 74 -1.51 -2.35 -0.08
N PHE A 75 -1.74 -1.31 0.73
CA PHE A 75 -2.97 -0.50 0.70
C PHE A 75 -2.85 0.76 -0.17
N ASN A 76 -1.78 0.89 -0.96
CA ASN A 76 -1.56 2.01 -1.89
C ASN A 76 -1.72 3.39 -1.24
N GLU A 77 -1.20 3.56 -0.03
CA GLU A 77 -1.26 4.80 0.76
C GLU A 77 -2.70 5.20 1.18
N ILE A 78 -3.68 4.29 1.07
CA ILE A 78 -5.07 4.56 1.45
C ILE A 78 -5.36 3.91 2.81
N LEU A 79 -5.30 4.73 3.86
CA LEU A 79 -5.48 4.27 5.24
C LEU A 79 -6.88 3.68 5.49
N GLU A 80 -7.92 4.19 4.81
CA GLU A 80 -9.28 3.66 4.92
C GLU A 80 -9.39 2.19 4.50
N GLN A 81 -8.63 1.78 3.50
CA GLN A 81 -8.60 0.38 3.06
C GLN A 81 -7.95 -0.54 4.10
N LEU A 82 -6.91 -0.04 4.76
CA LEU A 82 -6.32 -0.74 5.91
C LEU A 82 -7.31 -0.86 7.06
N HIS A 83 -8.05 0.20 7.39
CA HIS A 83 -9.08 0.16 8.45
C HIS A 83 -10.13 -0.92 8.16
N ILE A 84 -10.56 -1.05 6.92
CA ILE A 84 -11.53 -2.05 6.49
C ILE A 84 -10.93 -3.46 6.59
N ALA A 85 -9.75 -3.67 6.00
CA ALA A 85 -9.16 -5.00 5.88
C ALA A 85 -8.66 -5.57 7.21
N TYR A 86 -8.05 -4.73 8.05
CA TYR A 86 -7.43 -5.13 9.33
C TYR A 86 -8.25 -4.76 10.56
N ASP A 87 -9.44 -4.17 10.37
CA ASP A 87 -10.26 -3.67 11.48
C ASP A 87 -9.46 -2.73 12.41
N SER A 88 -8.56 -1.93 11.82
CA SER A 88 -7.67 -1.03 12.52
C SER A 88 -8.32 0.33 12.77
N GLU A 89 -7.89 1.01 13.84
CA GLU A 89 -8.20 2.42 14.13
C GLU A 89 -6.92 3.29 14.05
N ALA A 90 -5.83 2.77 13.47
CA ALA A 90 -4.58 3.49 13.34
C ALA A 90 -4.79 4.82 12.60
N ILE A 91 -4.17 5.90 13.08
CA ILE A 91 -4.25 7.21 12.43
C ILE A 91 -3.20 7.39 11.32
N SER A 92 -2.21 6.50 11.30
CA SER A 92 -1.17 6.44 10.26
C SER A 92 -0.68 5.02 10.06
N PHE A 93 0.02 4.75 8.94
CA PHE A 93 0.66 3.45 8.71
C PHE A 93 1.80 3.17 9.69
N GLU A 94 2.41 4.21 10.29
CA GLU A 94 3.47 4.10 11.30
C GLU A 94 2.98 3.45 12.60
N GLU A 95 1.67 3.48 12.87
CA GLU A 95 1.07 2.87 14.06
C GLU A 95 0.72 1.38 13.87
N VAL A 96 0.82 0.88 12.65
CA VAL A 96 0.46 -0.51 12.32
C VAL A 96 1.63 -1.43 12.61
N ASN A 97 1.75 -1.90 13.84
CA ASN A 97 2.84 -2.79 14.22
C ASN A 97 2.67 -4.19 13.65
N PRO A 98 3.78 -4.89 13.36
CA PRO A 98 3.74 -6.29 12.97
C PRO A 98 3.11 -7.14 14.08
N PRO A 99 2.36 -8.21 13.75
CA PRO A 99 1.78 -9.08 14.75
C PRO A 99 2.88 -9.75 15.60
N THR A 100 2.72 -9.70 16.91
CA THR A 100 3.68 -10.31 17.86
C THR A 100 3.52 -11.83 17.95
N GLN A 101 2.34 -12.32 17.57
CA GLN A 101 2.02 -13.75 17.56
C GLN A 101 1.22 -14.08 16.31
N VAL A 102 1.56 -15.18 15.68
CA VAL A 102 0.83 -15.76 14.55
C VAL A 102 0.08 -17.00 15.03
N ASN A 103 -1.21 -17.06 14.74
CA ASN A 103 -1.99 -18.29 14.98
C ASN A 103 -1.80 -19.21 13.77
N GLU A 104 -0.78 -20.07 13.83
CA GLU A 104 -0.43 -20.96 12.73
C GLU A 104 -1.60 -21.89 12.34
N ALA A 105 -2.37 -22.38 13.31
CA ALA A 105 -3.52 -23.22 13.03
C ALA A 105 -4.57 -22.49 12.16
N MET A 106 -4.87 -21.23 12.49
CA MET A 106 -5.80 -20.41 11.68
C MET A 106 -5.23 -20.11 10.29
N VAL A 107 -3.92 -19.89 10.18
CA VAL A 107 -3.27 -19.68 8.89
C VAL A 107 -3.35 -20.93 8.02
N ASP A 108 -3.16 -22.12 8.60
CA ASP A 108 -3.23 -23.39 7.88
C ASP A 108 -4.68 -23.72 7.46
N GLU A 109 -5.67 -23.47 8.32
CA GLU A 109 -7.09 -23.58 7.97
C GLU A 109 -7.48 -22.64 6.82
N TRP A 110 -6.98 -21.40 6.85
CA TRP A 110 -7.20 -20.43 5.79
C TRP A 110 -6.56 -20.87 4.46
N ARG A 111 -5.33 -21.39 4.50
CA ARG A 111 -4.67 -21.96 3.31
C ARG A 111 -5.43 -23.16 2.75
N ALA A 112 -5.89 -24.06 3.62
CA ALA A 112 -6.70 -25.20 3.22
C ALA A 112 -8.02 -24.77 2.57
N PHE A 113 -8.72 -23.80 3.17
CA PHE A 113 -9.92 -23.20 2.59
C PHE A 113 -9.68 -22.63 1.19
N LEU A 114 -8.60 -21.87 0.99
CA LEU A 114 -8.25 -21.29 -0.30
C LEU A 114 -7.84 -22.33 -1.35
N ALA A 115 -7.34 -23.50 -0.93
CA ALA A 115 -7.02 -24.60 -1.84
C ALA A 115 -8.28 -25.28 -2.39
N ASP A 116 -9.32 -25.37 -1.57
CA ASP A 116 -10.58 -26.04 -1.93
C ASP A 116 -11.64 -25.09 -2.51
N THR A 117 -11.48 -23.77 -2.27
CA THR A 117 -12.51 -22.78 -2.60
C THR A 117 -11.98 -21.76 -3.60
N ARG A 118 -12.54 -21.74 -4.81
CA ARG A 118 -12.26 -20.68 -5.77
C ARG A 118 -13.12 -19.47 -5.47
N LEU A 119 -12.47 -18.43 -4.92
CA LEU A 119 -13.13 -17.15 -4.66
C LEU A 119 -13.32 -16.35 -5.97
N PRO A 120 -14.43 -15.60 -6.10
CA PRO A 120 -14.63 -14.74 -7.26
C PRO A 120 -13.58 -13.64 -7.33
N GLY A 121 -13.26 -13.19 -8.54
CA GLY A 121 -12.19 -12.21 -8.78
C GLY A 121 -12.37 -10.87 -8.07
N TYR A 122 -13.57 -10.49 -7.65
CA TYR A 122 -13.82 -9.29 -6.86
C TYR A 122 -13.62 -9.48 -5.34
N ALA A 123 -13.44 -10.71 -4.85
CA ALA A 123 -13.31 -10.99 -3.42
C ALA A 123 -11.94 -10.61 -2.84
N TYR A 124 -10.95 -10.40 -3.70
CA TYR A 124 -9.59 -10.04 -3.29
C TYR A 124 -8.91 -9.15 -4.33
N THR A 125 -7.84 -8.49 -3.90
CA THR A 125 -6.94 -7.73 -4.77
C THR A 125 -5.48 -8.14 -4.54
N CYS A 126 -4.62 -7.88 -5.53
CA CYS A 126 -3.17 -8.03 -5.43
C CYS A 126 -2.51 -6.65 -5.39
N GLY A 127 -2.73 -5.91 -4.31
CA GLY A 127 -2.36 -4.51 -4.22
C GLY A 127 -3.21 -3.64 -5.16
N TYR A 128 -2.86 -2.37 -5.21
CA TYR A 128 -3.54 -1.44 -6.10
C TYR A 128 -2.82 -1.37 -7.43
N ILE A 129 -3.58 -1.24 -8.49
CA ILE A 129 -3.13 -1.20 -9.87
C ILE A 129 -3.30 0.17 -10.53
N TYR A 130 -3.49 1.20 -9.72
CA TYR A 130 -3.38 2.60 -10.14
C TYR A 130 -2.26 3.30 -9.34
N ALA A 131 -1.73 4.38 -9.92
CA ALA A 131 -0.65 5.11 -9.29
C ALA A 131 -1.07 5.69 -7.93
N PRO A 132 -0.30 5.48 -6.85
CA PRO A 132 -0.55 6.08 -5.57
C PRO A 132 -0.35 7.60 -5.60
N ARG A 133 -0.76 8.28 -4.53
CA ARG A 133 -0.57 9.75 -4.39
C ARG A 133 0.90 10.16 -4.47
N SER A 134 1.80 9.35 -3.96
CA SER A 134 3.25 9.56 -4.06
C SER A 134 3.82 9.38 -5.47
N GLN A 135 3.00 8.91 -6.43
CA GLN A 135 3.41 8.51 -7.77
C GLN A 135 4.46 7.37 -7.79
N THR A 136 4.71 6.75 -6.65
CA THR A 136 5.56 5.56 -6.56
C THR A 136 4.77 4.36 -7.06
N MET A 137 5.22 3.79 -8.17
CA MET A 137 4.54 2.64 -8.76
C MET A 137 4.65 1.40 -7.85
N CYS A 138 3.53 0.89 -7.38
CA CYS A 138 3.51 -0.29 -6.52
C CYS A 138 4.04 -1.55 -7.24
N LYS A 139 4.54 -2.52 -6.46
CA LYS A 139 5.11 -3.78 -6.97
C LYS A 139 4.16 -4.48 -7.95
N ASN A 140 2.89 -4.60 -7.57
CA ASN A 140 1.93 -5.37 -8.34
C ASN A 140 1.49 -4.68 -9.64
N LEU A 141 1.46 -3.35 -9.68
CA LEU A 141 1.24 -2.62 -10.91
C LEU A 141 2.43 -2.82 -11.89
N ARG A 142 3.66 -2.79 -11.40
CA ARG A 142 4.84 -3.10 -12.23
C ARG A 142 4.80 -4.52 -12.77
N ALA A 143 4.47 -5.49 -11.90
CA ALA A 143 4.37 -6.89 -12.30
C ALA A 143 3.27 -7.10 -13.36
N TYR A 144 2.10 -6.48 -13.16
CA TYR A 144 1.01 -6.55 -14.13
C TYR A 144 1.35 -5.89 -15.47
N LYS A 145 2.00 -4.71 -15.45
CA LYS A 145 2.50 -4.09 -16.70
C LYS A 145 3.48 -5.00 -17.46
N SER A 146 4.40 -5.65 -16.73
CA SER A 146 5.33 -6.61 -17.34
C SER A 146 4.58 -7.78 -17.94
N HIS A 147 3.65 -8.35 -17.18
CA HIS A 147 2.80 -9.46 -17.63
C HIS A 147 2.02 -9.12 -18.92
N VAL A 148 1.40 -7.95 -18.98
CA VAL A 148 0.70 -7.49 -20.20
C VAL A 148 1.64 -7.35 -21.38
N ARG A 149 2.84 -6.78 -21.18
CA ARG A 149 3.86 -6.66 -22.23
C ARG A 149 4.35 -8.00 -22.77
N ASP A 150 4.47 -8.97 -21.88
CA ASP A 150 5.00 -10.29 -22.21
C ASP A 150 3.93 -11.19 -22.84
N THR A 151 2.68 -11.06 -22.43
CA THR A 151 1.58 -11.92 -22.88
C THR A 151 0.80 -11.35 -24.07
N LEU A 152 0.65 -10.03 -24.16
CA LEU A 152 -0.16 -9.39 -25.20
C LEU A 152 0.67 -8.63 -26.24
N SER A 153 1.33 -7.55 -25.85
CA SER A 153 2.22 -6.79 -26.73
C SER A 153 3.07 -5.78 -25.97
N LYS A 154 4.27 -5.51 -26.47
CA LYS A 154 5.12 -4.40 -26.03
C LYS A 154 4.63 -3.04 -26.53
N ASN A 155 3.82 -3.04 -27.59
CA ASN A 155 3.18 -1.84 -28.14
C ASN A 155 1.87 -1.56 -27.37
N ILE A 156 1.75 -0.35 -26.83
CA ILE A 156 0.57 0.04 -26.02
C ILE A 156 -0.72 0.06 -26.87
N ALA A 157 -0.64 0.45 -28.15
CA ALA A 157 -1.81 0.46 -29.03
C ALA A 157 -2.38 -0.93 -29.27
N GLU A 158 -1.51 -1.92 -29.53
CA GLU A 158 -1.92 -3.31 -29.69
C GLU A 158 -2.43 -3.93 -28.38
N ALA A 159 -1.82 -3.54 -27.24
CA ALA A 159 -2.29 -3.96 -25.93
C ALA A 159 -3.69 -3.39 -25.64
N ASN A 160 -3.93 -2.11 -25.97
CA ASN A 160 -5.23 -1.47 -25.84
C ASN A 160 -6.34 -2.19 -26.64
N GLU A 161 -6.04 -2.55 -27.89
CA GLU A 161 -6.99 -3.29 -28.75
C GLU A 161 -7.42 -4.60 -28.08
N LYS A 162 -6.47 -5.37 -27.54
CA LYS A 162 -6.73 -6.64 -26.85
C LYS A 162 -7.42 -6.49 -25.50
N LEU A 163 -7.11 -5.41 -24.78
CA LEU A 163 -7.68 -5.13 -23.45
C LEU A 163 -8.98 -4.32 -23.48
N GLY A 164 -9.37 -3.80 -24.66
CA GLY A 164 -10.52 -2.92 -24.79
C GLY A 164 -10.35 -1.59 -24.06
N THR A 165 -9.15 -1.00 -24.12
CA THR A 165 -8.78 0.23 -23.40
C THR A 165 -8.21 1.30 -24.33
N GLU A 166 -8.12 2.54 -23.84
CA GLU A 166 -7.56 3.70 -24.57
C GLU A 166 -6.43 4.35 -23.76
N ILE A 167 -5.52 3.55 -23.21
CA ILE A 167 -4.42 4.02 -22.38
C ILE A 167 -3.36 4.66 -23.28
N HIS A 168 -2.97 5.89 -22.97
CA HIS A 168 -2.07 6.69 -23.82
C HIS A 168 -0.65 6.10 -23.91
N ASP A 169 -0.09 5.72 -22.78
CA ASP A 169 1.28 5.15 -22.71
C ASP A 169 1.44 4.21 -21.52
N TRP A 170 2.59 3.53 -21.45
CA TRP A 170 2.89 2.61 -20.36
C TRP A 170 3.06 3.31 -18.99
N ASN A 171 3.33 4.61 -18.93
CA ASN A 171 3.46 5.31 -17.66
C ASN A 171 2.09 5.59 -17.07
N SER A 172 1.12 5.94 -17.92
CA SER A 172 -0.28 6.15 -17.53
C SER A 172 -1.08 4.84 -17.41
N PHE A 173 -0.46 3.69 -17.70
CA PHE A 173 -1.13 2.39 -17.56
C PHE A 173 -1.52 2.14 -16.12
N ALA A 174 -2.82 2.15 -15.86
CA ALA A 174 -3.41 1.82 -14.58
C ALA A 174 -4.75 1.11 -14.82
N VAL A 175 -5.14 0.24 -13.91
CA VAL A 175 -6.41 -0.46 -13.98
C VAL A 175 -7.24 -0.06 -12.76
N SER A 176 -8.49 0.29 -12.95
CA SER A 176 -9.40 0.43 -11.81
C SER A 176 -9.46 -0.87 -11.05
N PRO A 177 -9.21 -0.86 -9.74
CA PRO A 177 -9.21 -2.09 -8.97
C PRO A 177 -10.59 -2.72 -9.03
N ALA A 178 -10.64 -4.05 -9.26
CA ALA A 178 -11.85 -4.82 -9.03
C ALA A 178 -12.13 -4.86 -7.53
N GLN A 179 -12.68 -3.79 -7.01
CA GLN A 179 -13.08 -3.70 -5.60
C GLN A 179 -14.45 -4.34 -5.41
N PHE A 180 -14.66 -4.92 -4.25
CA PHE A 180 -15.95 -5.50 -3.88
C PHE A 180 -17.10 -4.50 -4.08
N GLN A 181 -16.89 -3.22 -3.78
CA GLN A 181 -17.85 -2.15 -3.98
C GLN A 181 -18.22 -1.91 -5.45
N ASN A 182 -17.30 -2.18 -6.36
CA ASN A 182 -17.49 -1.90 -7.79
C ASN A 182 -18.02 -3.11 -8.57
N ARG A 183 -18.27 -4.26 -7.92
CA ARG A 183 -18.67 -5.52 -8.58
C ARG A 183 -19.94 -5.40 -9.41
N THR A 184 -20.84 -4.50 -9.02
CA THR A 184 -22.12 -4.28 -9.73
C THR A 184 -22.01 -3.23 -10.84
N VAL A 185 -20.99 -2.36 -10.77
CA VAL A 185 -20.78 -1.23 -11.70
C VAL A 185 -19.77 -1.59 -12.78
N MET A 186 -18.81 -2.44 -12.46
CA MET A 186 -17.80 -2.90 -13.42
C MET A 186 -18.29 -4.17 -14.13
N PRO A 187 -18.54 -4.12 -15.44
CA PRO A 187 -18.87 -5.33 -16.19
C PRO A 187 -17.70 -6.31 -16.07
N ASN A 188 -17.96 -7.47 -15.51
CA ASN A 188 -16.99 -8.57 -15.43
C ASN A 188 -16.50 -9.02 -16.81
N GLU A 189 -17.18 -8.59 -17.87
CA GLU A 189 -16.94 -8.95 -19.27
C GLU A 189 -15.87 -8.08 -19.95
N GLN A 190 -15.41 -6.98 -19.30
CA GLN A 190 -14.36 -6.16 -19.90
C GLN A 190 -13.04 -6.97 -20.01
N PRO A 191 -12.39 -7.00 -21.19
CA PRO A 191 -11.19 -7.80 -21.42
C PRO A 191 -10.06 -7.48 -20.43
N ILE A 192 -9.86 -6.21 -20.06
CA ILE A 192 -8.86 -5.81 -19.08
C ILE A 192 -9.15 -6.39 -17.70
N ILE A 193 -10.42 -6.49 -17.29
CA ILE A 193 -10.80 -7.04 -15.99
C ILE A 193 -10.56 -8.56 -15.98
N GLN A 194 -10.95 -9.26 -17.04
CA GLN A 194 -10.70 -10.70 -17.18
C GLN A 194 -9.21 -11.03 -17.19
N HIS A 195 -8.43 -10.24 -17.92
CA HIS A 195 -6.98 -10.41 -17.99
C HIS A 195 -6.32 -10.14 -16.62
N TYR A 196 -6.79 -9.12 -15.90
CA TYR A 196 -6.28 -8.82 -14.56
C TYR A 196 -6.69 -9.88 -13.54
N TRP A 197 -7.89 -10.44 -13.63
CA TRP A 197 -8.31 -11.53 -12.75
C TRP A 197 -7.47 -12.79 -12.94
N ALA A 198 -7.18 -13.16 -14.17
CA ALA A 198 -6.26 -14.26 -14.47
C ALA A 198 -4.86 -13.99 -13.87
N PHE A 199 -4.32 -12.79 -14.05
CA PHE A 199 -3.05 -12.40 -13.43
C PHE A 199 -3.09 -12.52 -11.91
N LYS A 200 -4.16 -12.06 -11.23
CA LYS A 200 -4.30 -12.14 -9.77
C LYS A 200 -4.34 -13.58 -9.27
N GLU A 201 -4.98 -14.46 -10.00
CA GLU A 201 -5.13 -15.86 -9.61
C GLU A 201 -3.76 -16.53 -9.45
N ASP A 202 -2.82 -16.20 -10.32
CA ASP A 202 -1.46 -16.75 -10.33
C ASP A 202 -0.52 -16.11 -9.27
N GLN A 203 -0.95 -15.03 -8.61
CA GLN A 203 -0.09 -14.40 -7.61
C GLN A 203 -0.04 -15.20 -6.30
N PRO A 204 1.11 -15.14 -5.58
CA PRO A 204 1.23 -15.81 -4.28
C PRO A 204 0.24 -15.24 -3.25
N ILE A 205 -0.14 -16.07 -2.29
CA ILE A 205 -1.07 -15.69 -1.20
C ILE A 205 -0.58 -14.44 -0.44
N SER A 206 0.73 -14.30 -0.25
CA SER A 206 1.34 -13.13 0.41
C SER A 206 1.07 -11.79 -0.30
N ASP A 207 0.79 -11.83 -1.58
CA ASP A 207 0.50 -10.63 -2.39
C ASP A 207 -1.01 -10.39 -2.53
N LYS A 208 -1.86 -11.25 -1.98
CA LYS A 208 -3.32 -11.15 -2.02
C LYS A 208 -3.87 -10.52 -0.74
N THR A 209 -4.84 -9.62 -0.90
CA THR A 209 -5.59 -9.01 0.20
C THR A 209 -7.07 -9.22 -0.04
N TRP A 210 -7.77 -9.79 0.94
CA TRP A 210 -9.21 -10.11 0.83
C TRP A 210 -10.06 -8.99 1.42
N PHE A 211 -11.22 -8.77 0.82
CA PHE A 211 -12.16 -7.77 1.30
C PHE A 211 -12.93 -8.28 2.52
N SER A 212 -13.01 -7.44 3.53
CA SER A 212 -13.78 -7.70 4.73
C SER A 212 -15.17 -7.08 4.61
N VAL A 213 -16.21 -7.89 4.45
CA VAL A 213 -17.61 -7.41 4.41
C VAL A 213 -18.00 -6.81 5.76
N ASP A 214 -17.57 -7.40 6.88
CA ASP A 214 -17.74 -6.85 8.23
C ASP A 214 -17.03 -5.49 8.38
N GLY A 215 -15.82 -5.35 7.82
CA GLY A 215 -15.10 -4.08 7.78
C GLY A 215 -15.84 -3.01 6.97
N PHE A 216 -16.41 -3.36 5.82
CA PHE A 216 -17.25 -2.44 5.05
C PHE A 216 -18.47 -1.99 5.82
N TYR A 217 -19.17 -2.91 6.47
CA TYR A 217 -20.34 -2.58 7.28
C TYR A 217 -20.02 -1.54 8.35
N LYS A 218 -19.05 -1.84 9.22
CA LYS A 218 -18.76 -0.99 10.37
C LYS A 218 -17.91 0.25 10.07
N LYS A 219 -16.96 0.17 9.14
CA LYS A 219 -16.03 1.29 8.87
C LYS A 219 -16.53 2.25 7.79
N MET A 220 -17.32 1.77 6.85
CA MET A 220 -17.86 2.60 5.77
C MET A 220 -19.35 2.85 5.95
N TYR A 221 -20.18 1.80 5.93
CA TYR A 221 -21.63 2.00 5.96
C TYR A 221 -22.08 2.70 7.24
N LEU A 222 -21.81 2.13 8.42
CA LEU A 222 -22.25 2.73 9.68
C LEU A 222 -21.64 4.10 9.94
N LYS A 223 -20.34 4.30 9.65
CA LYS A 223 -19.71 5.63 9.81
C LYS A 223 -20.25 6.67 8.84
N SER A 224 -20.72 6.30 7.66
CA SER A 224 -21.36 7.23 6.74
C SER A 224 -22.81 7.50 7.06
N HIS A 225 -23.52 6.50 7.61
CA HIS A 225 -24.92 6.59 7.96
C HIS A 225 -25.14 7.42 9.25
N TYR A 226 -24.30 7.21 10.26
CA TYR A 226 -24.39 7.95 11.52
C TYR A 226 -23.39 9.11 11.58
N THR A 227 -22.18 8.87 12.04
CA THR A 227 -21.05 9.80 12.00
C THR A 227 -19.73 9.02 12.19
N LYS A 228 -18.61 9.72 12.10
CA LYS A 228 -17.30 9.13 12.46
C LYS A 228 -17.21 8.76 13.94
N GLU A 229 -18.01 9.42 14.80
CA GLU A 229 -18.06 9.16 16.24
C GLU A 229 -19.14 8.14 16.57
N ILE A 230 -18.79 7.13 17.37
CA ILE A 230 -19.69 6.03 17.78
C ILE A 230 -20.93 6.50 18.59
N LYS A 231 -20.87 7.70 19.18
CA LYS A 231 -21.93 8.22 20.05
C LYS A 231 -23.29 8.31 19.38
N GLU A 232 -23.34 8.72 18.10
CA GLU A 232 -24.62 8.84 17.38
C GLU A 232 -25.21 7.46 17.07
N TYR A 233 -24.36 6.48 16.74
CA TYR A 233 -24.78 5.09 16.60
C TYR A 233 -25.35 4.56 17.93
N ASN A 234 -24.60 4.72 19.03
CA ASN A 234 -25.02 4.26 20.35
C ASN A 234 -26.37 4.87 20.77
N LYS A 235 -26.57 6.16 20.51
CA LYS A 235 -27.83 6.86 20.77
C LYS A 235 -28.99 6.28 19.95
N ALA A 236 -28.77 6.00 18.67
CA ALA A 236 -29.79 5.46 17.78
C ALA A 236 -30.20 4.02 18.14
N HIS A 237 -29.24 3.22 18.60
CA HIS A 237 -29.42 1.79 18.92
C HIS A 237 -29.58 1.50 20.42
N ASN A 238 -29.52 2.51 21.26
CA ASN A 238 -29.53 2.35 22.73
C ASN A 238 -28.45 1.36 23.21
N THR A 239 -27.22 1.52 22.69
CA THR A 239 -26.03 0.70 22.98
C THR A 239 -24.94 1.55 23.61
N ASP A 240 -23.86 0.91 24.10
CA ASP A 240 -22.71 1.56 24.71
C ASP A 240 -21.40 0.97 24.20
N PHE A 241 -21.25 0.89 22.87
CA PHE A 241 -20.01 0.46 22.26
C PHE A 241 -18.93 1.54 22.40
N ALA A 242 -17.70 1.13 22.71
CA ALA A 242 -16.56 2.07 22.78
C ALA A 242 -16.13 2.57 21.39
N LYS A 243 -16.22 1.71 20.38
CA LYS A 243 -15.79 2.01 19.01
C LYS A 243 -16.54 1.14 17.99
N TYR A 244 -16.53 1.56 16.72
CA TYR A 244 -17.16 0.78 15.63
C TYR A 244 -16.57 -0.62 15.44
N SER A 245 -15.31 -0.84 15.82
CA SER A 245 -14.69 -2.18 15.77
C SER A 245 -15.36 -3.19 16.71
N ASP A 246 -16.10 -2.75 17.72
CA ASP A 246 -16.80 -3.62 18.66
C ASP A 246 -18.12 -4.16 18.08
N ILE A 247 -18.62 -3.52 17.01
CA ILE A 247 -19.82 -3.96 16.30
C ILE A 247 -19.44 -5.10 15.35
N ARG A 248 -20.33 -6.08 15.17
CA ARG A 248 -20.15 -7.20 14.24
C ARG A 248 -21.33 -7.31 13.29
N LEU A 249 -21.03 -7.53 12.02
CA LEU A 249 -22.05 -7.91 11.06
C LEU A 249 -22.49 -9.36 11.34
N THR A 250 -23.74 -9.54 11.70
CA THR A 250 -24.30 -10.87 11.97
C THR A 250 -24.65 -11.59 10.68
N ARG A 251 -24.59 -12.93 10.69
CA ARG A 251 -25.00 -13.78 9.53
C ARG A 251 -26.50 -13.85 9.33
N THR A 252 -27.26 -13.53 10.36
CA THR A 252 -28.72 -13.52 10.38
C THR A 252 -29.20 -12.13 10.76
N VAL A 253 -30.43 -11.79 10.40
CA VAL A 253 -31.05 -10.52 10.74
C VAL A 253 -31.00 -10.33 12.27
N PRO A 254 -30.49 -9.21 12.78
CA PRO A 254 -30.52 -8.90 14.22
C PRO A 254 -31.93 -8.87 14.78
N SER A 255 -32.05 -9.16 16.07
CA SER A 255 -33.36 -9.12 16.76
C SER A 255 -33.77 -7.72 17.15
N GLU A 256 -32.82 -6.80 17.32
CA GLU A 256 -33.09 -5.40 17.65
C GLU A 256 -33.56 -4.66 16.38
N PRO A 257 -34.74 -3.97 16.41
CA PRO A 257 -35.37 -3.44 15.21
C PRO A 257 -34.49 -2.47 14.41
N LYS A 258 -33.78 -1.57 15.10
CA LYS A 258 -32.92 -0.59 14.40
C LYS A 258 -31.67 -1.23 13.79
N GLN A 259 -31.08 -2.21 14.47
CA GLN A 259 -29.97 -2.98 13.91
C GLN A 259 -30.44 -3.85 12.73
N ALA A 260 -31.66 -4.38 12.78
CA ALA A 260 -32.25 -5.11 11.66
C ALA A 260 -32.43 -4.21 10.45
N GLU A 261 -32.92 -2.98 10.63
CA GLU A 261 -33.08 -2.00 9.55
C GLU A 261 -31.72 -1.69 8.89
N ASP A 262 -30.69 -1.37 9.66
CA ASP A 262 -29.33 -1.09 9.14
C ASP A 262 -28.73 -2.32 8.45
N TRP A 263 -28.94 -3.51 9.01
CA TRP A 263 -28.50 -4.76 8.43
C TRP A 263 -29.15 -5.03 7.07
N GLU A 264 -30.47 -4.87 6.99
CA GLU A 264 -31.23 -5.08 5.75
C GLU A 264 -30.86 -4.05 4.68
N GLU A 265 -30.72 -2.79 5.06
CA GLU A 265 -30.29 -1.73 4.16
C GLU A 265 -28.88 -2.03 3.62
N PHE A 266 -27.93 -2.36 4.51
CA PHE A 266 -26.56 -2.71 4.10
C PHE A 266 -26.53 -3.92 3.17
N VAL A 267 -27.24 -4.98 3.48
CA VAL A 267 -27.31 -6.18 2.63
C VAL A 267 -27.90 -5.85 1.27
N ARG A 268 -28.98 -5.08 1.21
CA ARG A 268 -29.63 -4.68 -0.03
C ARG A 268 -28.74 -3.82 -0.92
N MET A 269 -27.96 -2.93 -0.30
CA MET A 269 -27.07 -2.01 -1.03
C MET A 269 -25.72 -2.64 -1.40
N THR A 270 -25.26 -3.61 -0.62
CA THR A 270 -23.88 -4.09 -0.67
C THR A 270 -23.76 -5.53 -1.19
N LEU A 271 -24.70 -6.40 -0.91
CA LEU A 271 -24.73 -7.82 -1.31
C LEU A 271 -25.77 -8.09 -2.39
#